data_a4c5208200a65aa7a7d6d52bc6ed1e9f
#
_entry.id   a4c5208200a65aa7a7d6d52bc6ed1e9f
#
_cell.length_a   1.000
_cell.length_b   1.000
_cell.length_c   1.000
_cell.angle_alpha   90.00
_cell.angle_beta   90.00
_cell.angle_gamma   90.00
#
_symmetry.space_group_name_H-M   'P 1'
#
loop_
_entity.id
_entity.type
_entity.pdbx_description
1 polymer ?
#
loop_
_entity_poly.entity_id
_entity_poly.type
_entity_poly.pdbx_seq_one_letter_code
_entity_poly.pdbx_strand_id
1 'polypeptide(L)'
;MAAEGTTVAEGGVVGGRLAKDGLWQSKSPDAAPTRRRASSLSRDAERRAYQWCREYLGGAWRQVRPEELRVCPVSGGLSNLLFRCSLPDHLPSVGEEPREVLLRLYGAILQSRPLKTRELREPVLSAAIATKMARFHGMEMPFTKEPYWLFGTMERYLKQIQDLPSTGLLQMNLLEMYSLKDEMGNLRKLLDSTPSPVVFCHNDIQEGNILLLSEPENADSLMLVDFEYSSYNYRGFDIGNHFCEWVYDYTHEEWPFYKARPTDYPTRGQQLHFIRHYLAEVKKGETLSREEQKKLEEDLLVEVSRYALASHFFWGLWSILQASMSTIEFGYLEYAQSRFQFYFQQKGQLTSFHPSS
;
A
#
# COMPACT_ATOMS: atom_id res chain seq x y z
N MET A 1 -42.58 -6.90 -8.46
CA MET A 1 -41.10 -6.86 -8.46
C MET A 1 -40.72 -5.40 -8.35
N ALA A 2 -40.51 -4.93 -7.13
CA ALA A 2 -40.15 -3.57 -6.82
C ALA A 2 -38.60 -3.53 -6.61
N ALA A 3 -37.95 -2.70 -7.41
CA ALA A 3 -36.52 -2.44 -7.28
C ALA A 3 -36.32 -1.45 -6.12
N GLU A 4 -35.64 -1.86 -5.07
CA GLU A 4 -35.15 -0.95 -4.01
C GLU A 4 -33.98 -0.13 -4.56
N GLY A 5 -34.22 1.13 -4.80
CA GLY A 5 -33.22 2.10 -5.20
C GLY A 5 -32.43 2.59 -3.99
N THR A 6 -31.19 2.17 -3.86
CA THR A 6 -30.24 2.75 -2.88
C THR A 6 -29.66 4.02 -3.48
N THR A 7 -30.10 5.17 -2.96
CA THR A 7 -29.54 6.46 -3.35
C THR A 7 -28.23 6.69 -2.58
N VAL A 8 -27.11 6.64 -3.27
CA VAL A 8 -25.80 7.03 -2.72
C VAL A 8 -25.61 8.51 -3.01
N ALA A 9 -25.68 9.35 -1.98
CA ALA A 9 -25.26 10.73 -2.09
C ALA A 9 -23.75 10.82 -1.85
N GLU A 10 -23.02 11.52 -2.71
CA GLU A 10 -21.61 11.82 -2.51
C GLU A 10 -21.45 12.65 -1.22
N GLY A 11 -20.85 12.03 -0.20
CA GLY A 11 -20.81 12.54 1.16
C GLY A 11 -21.62 11.69 2.16
N GLY A 12 -21.87 10.45 1.84
CA GLY A 12 -22.81 9.46 2.26
C GLY A 12 -23.22 9.37 3.74
N VAL A 13 -24.47 9.69 4.00
CA VAL A 13 -25.21 9.18 5.14
C VAL A 13 -25.92 7.89 4.70
N VAL A 14 -25.56 6.75 5.27
CA VAL A 14 -26.23 5.48 5.02
C VAL A 14 -27.22 5.24 6.17
N GLY A 15 -28.51 5.43 5.90
CA GLY A 15 -29.57 5.05 6.82
C GLY A 15 -29.92 3.56 6.67
N GLY A 16 -29.60 2.75 7.68
CA GLY A 16 -30.01 1.37 7.77
C GLY A 16 -30.79 1.11 9.05
N ARG A 17 -31.97 0.44 8.96
CA ARG A 17 -32.68 -0.09 10.13
C ARG A 17 -31.86 -1.22 10.74
N LEU A 18 -31.42 -1.06 11.99
CA LEU A 18 -30.88 -2.17 12.79
C LEU A 18 -32.04 -3.09 13.21
N ALA A 19 -31.96 -4.36 12.80
CA ALA A 19 -32.85 -5.38 13.29
C ALA A 19 -32.65 -5.58 14.82
N LYS A 20 -33.76 -5.69 15.56
CA LYS A 20 -33.73 -6.05 16.97
C LYS A 20 -33.17 -7.47 17.08
N ASP A 21 -32.27 -7.66 18.01
CA ASP A 21 -31.68 -8.89 18.54
C ASP A 21 -30.24 -9.19 18.09
N GLY A 22 -29.33 -8.79 18.95
CA GLY A 22 -27.92 -9.13 18.88
C GLY A 22 -27.11 -8.50 20.00
N LEU A 23 -27.08 -9.17 21.17
CA LEU A 23 -26.29 -8.79 22.33
C LEU A 23 -24.80 -8.82 21.99
N TRP A 24 -24.13 -7.65 22.10
CA TRP A 24 -22.70 -7.58 22.26
C TRP A 24 -22.35 -7.17 23.68
N GLN A 25 -21.85 -8.10 24.48
CA GLN A 25 -21.26 -7.80 25.78
C GLN A 25 -19.81 -7.36 25.57
N SER A 26 -19.50 -6.10 25.88
CA SER A 26 -18.14 -5.59 25.98
C SER A 26 -17.59 -5.81 27.38
N LYS A 27 -16.47 -6.52 27.48
CA LYS A 27 -15.60 -6.48 28.67
C LYS A 27 -14.60 -5.36 28.48
N SER A 28 -14.58 -4.41 29.44
CA SER A 28 -13.57 -3.37 29.56
C SER A 28 -12.28 -3.93 30.14
N PRO A 29 -11.13 -3.40 29.73
CA PRO A 29 -10.05 -3.16 30.68
C PRO A 29 -9.70 -1.66 30.73
N ASP A 30 -9.56 -1.17 31.93
CA ASP A 30 -9.07 0.15 32.29
C ASP A 30 -7.61 0.31 31.86
N ALA A 31 -7.33 1.34 31.08
CA ALA A 31 -6.05 2.03 31.04
C ALA A 31 -6.24 3.41 30.38
N ALA A 32 -5.96 4.46 31.13
CA ALA A 32 -6.10 5.85 30.68
C ALA A 32 -4.98 6.23 29.69
N PRO A 33 -5.30 6.84 28.55
CA PRO A 33 -4.32 7.50 27.70
C PRO A 33 -4.43 9.01 27.76
N THR A 34 -3.29 9.62 27.71
CA THR A 34 -2.91 11.03 27.70
C THR A 34 -3.81 11.95 26.85
N ARG A 35 -4.49 12.84 27.55
CA ARG A 35 -5.54 13.76 27.13
C ARG A 35 -5.00 15.09 26.58
N ARG A 36 -4.39 15.19 25.38
CA ARG A 36 -4.15 16.53 24.78
C ARG A 36 -4.19 16.68 23.25
N ARG A 37 -4.26 15.62 22.46
CA ARG A 37 -4.41 15.72 20.98
C ARG A 37 -5.79 15.29 20.42
N ALA A 38 -6.63 14.69 21.22
CA ALA A 38 -7.96 14.23 20.81
C ALA A 38 -9.02 15.35 20.70
N SER A 39 -8.78 16.56 21.21
CA SER A 39 -9.82 17.57 21.40
C SER A 39 -10.09 18.47 20.18
N SER A 40 -9.16 18.64 19.24
CA SER A 40 -9.38 19.49 18.06
C SER A 40 -9.98 18.73 16.88
N LEU A 41 -9.51 17.51 16.64
CA LEU A 41 -10.09 16.62 15.63
C LEU A 41 -11.53 16.19 15.96
N SER A 42 -11.86 16.07 17.25
CA SER A 42 -13.21 15.75 17.73
C SER A 42 -14.21 16.85 17.40
N ARG A 43 -13.90 18.11 17.66
CA ARG A 43 -14.83 19.25 17.47
C ARG A 43 -15.14 19.51 16.00
N ASP A 44 -14.17 19.39 15.10
CA ASP A 44 -14.42 19.54 13.67
C ASP A 44 -15.26 18.41 13.09
N ALA A 45 -15.02 17.19 13.57
CA ALA A 45 -15.81 16.03 13.17
C ALA A 45 -17.27 16.13 13.71
N GLU A 46 -17.46 16.56 14.94
CA GLU A 46 -18.78 16.79 15.53
C GLU A 46 -19.54 17.91 14.78
N ARG A 47 -18.87 18.99 14.43
CA ARG A 47 -19.46 20.07 13.65
C ARG A 47 -19.88 19.62 12.26
N ARG A 48 -19.05 18.83 11.56
CA ARG A 48 -19.40 18.26 10.25
C ARG A 48 -20.56 17.26 10.37
N ALA A 49 -20.53 16.42 11.38
CA ALA A 49 -21.59 15.46 11.65
C ALA A 49 -22.95 16.17 11.82
N TYR A 50 -22.97 17.24 12.62
CA TYR A 50 -24.16 18.06 12.80
C TYR A 50 -24.65 18.69 11.50
N GLN A 51 -23.73 19.32 10.72
CA GLN A 51 -24.06 19.95 9.45
C GLN A 51 -24.69 18.95 8.47
N TRP A 52 -24.10 17.78 8.32
CA TRP A 52 -24.56 16.77 7.38
C TRP A 52 -25.88 16.10 7.83
N CYS A 53 -26.00 15.78 9.11
CA CYS A 53 -27.28 15.24 9.60
C CYS A 53 -28.42 16.25 9.33
N ARG A 54 -28.18 17.53 9.52
CA ARG A 54 -29.18 18.57 9.29
C ARG A 54 -29.45 18.82 7.80
N GLU A 55 -28.44 18.70 6.95
CA GLU A 55 -28.55 18.92 5.51
C GLU A 55 -29.25 17.78 4.79
N TYR A 56 -28.89 16.55 5.11
CA TYR A 56 -29.34 15.35 4.39
C TYR A 56 -30.50 14.61 5.05
N LEU A 57 -30.83 14.89 6.31
CA LEU A 57 -31.97 14.28 7.02
C LEU A 57 -33.08 15.29 7.20
N GLY A 58 -34.31 14.78 7.30
CA GLY A 58 -35.51 15.60 7.48
C GLY A 58 -35.95 15.74 8.93
N GLY A 59 -37.18 16.26 9.14
CA GLY A 59 -37.91 16.21 10.40
C GLY A 59 -37.15 16.77 11.61
N ALA A 60 -37.06 15.96 12.67
CA ALA A 60 -36.41 16.33 13.92
C ALA A 60 -34.89 16.62 13.77
N TRP A 61 -34.22 16.02 12.79
CA TRP A 61 -32.80 16.28 12.51
C TRP A 61 -32.52 17.73 12.11
N ARG A 62 -33.47 18.41 11.48
CA ARG A 62 -33.38 19.83 11.14
C ARG A 62 -33.63 20.76 12.32
N GLN A 63 -34.30 20.27 13.36
CA GLN A 63 -34.69 21.02 14.54
C GLN A 63 -33.70 20.87 15.70
N VAL A 64 -32.90 19.79 15.71
CA VAL A 64 -31.91 19.56 16.76
C VAL A 64 -30.86 20.66 16.80
N ARG A 65 -30.48 21.09 17.99
CA ARG A 65 -29.41 22.09 18.19
C ARG A 65 -28.04 21.38 18.21
N PRO A 66 -26.96 22.11 17.85
CA PRO A 66 -25.61 21.49 17.78
C PRO A 66 -25.18 20.82 19.08
N GLU A 67 -25.50 21.42 20.20
CA GLU A 67 -25.16 20.95 21.55
C GLU A 67 -26.01 19.76 22.03
N GLU A 68 -27.10 19.47 21.36
CA GLU A 68 -28.05 18.40 21.71
C GLU A 68 -27.81 17.13 20.90
N LEU A 69 -27.17 17.24 19.72
CA LEU A 69 -26.87 16.08 18.91
C LEU A 69 -25.79 15.24 19.57
N ARG A 70 -26.11 13.98 19.85
CA ARG A 70 -25.12 13.02 20.38
C ARG A 70 -24.32 12.45 19.21
N VAL A 71 -23.00 12.71 19.22
CA VAL A 71 -22.07 12.21 18.22
C VAL A 71 -21.05 11.33 18.93
N CYS A 72 -21.11 10.04 18.72
CA CYS A 72 -20.22 9.06 19.34
C CYS A 72 -19.35 8.40 18.29
N PRO A 73 -18.01 8.40 18.43
CA PRO A 73 -17.13 7.68 17.54
C PRO A 73 -17.36 6.17 17.67
N VAL A 74 -17.48 5.48 16.55
CA VAL A 74 -17.54 4.02 16.49
C VAL A 74 -16.16 3.54 16.10
N SER A 75 -15.49 2.77 16.97
CA SER A 75 -14.15 2.27 16.74
C SER A 75 -14.11 1.26 15.58
N GLY A 76 -13.22 1.45 14.64
CA GLY A 76 -12.91 0.47 13.61
C GLY A 76 -12.65 1.08 12.23
N GLY A 77 -11.43 1.38 11.90
CA GLY A 77 -10.98 1.69 10.55
C GLY A 77 -10.06 2.90 10.46
N LEU A 78 -8.86 2.68 10.00
CA LEU A 78 -7.82 3.71 9.84
C LEU A 78 -8.16 4.75 8.75
N SER A 79 -9.11 4.46 7.87
CA SER A 79 -9.42 5.28 6.70
C SER A 79 -10.77 6.00 6.75
N ASN A 80 -11.63 5.66 7.70
CA ASN A 80 -12.96 6.22 7.81
C ASN A 80 -13.27 6.53 9.27
N LEU A 81 -13.62 7.78 9.54
CA LEU A 81 -14.18 8.14 10.83
C LEU A 81 -15.67 7.78 10.79
N LEU A 82 -16.06 6.77 11.57
CA LEU A 82 -17.43 6.35 11.69
C LEU A 82 -18.02 6.91 12.98
N PHE A 83 -19.10 7.64 12.88
CA PHE A 83 -19.82 8.21 14.02
C PHE A 83 -21.23 7.70 14.08
N ARG A 84 -21.68 7.38 15.27
CA ARG A 84 -23.10 7.20 15.56
C ARG A 84 -23.67 8.52 16.01
N CYS A 85 -24.60 9.07 15.23
CA CYS A 85 -25.32 10.27 15.54
C CYS A 85 -26.72 9.93 16.01
N SER A 86 -27.15 10.45 17.15
CA SER A 86 -28.44 10.15 17.76
C SER A 86 -29.18 11.43 18.15
N LEU A 87 -30.50 11.47 17.88
CA LEU A 87 -31.38 12.53 18.35
C LEU A 87 -31.54 12.43 19.88
N PRO A 88 -31.67 13.56 20.58
CA PRO A 88 -31.95 13.58 22.02
C PRO A 88 -33.36 13.02 22.34
N ASP A 89 -33.48 12.40 23.49
CA ASP A 89 -34.72 11.67 23.87
C ASP A 89 -35.95 12.58 23.94
N HIS A 90 -35.77 13.85 24.28
CA HIS A 90 -36.85 14.83 24.40
C HIS A 90 -37.37 15.36 23.05
N LEU A 91 -36.63 15.14 21.95
CA LEU A 91 -37.07 15.55 20.63
C LEU A 91 -37.80 14.39 19.94
N PRO A 92 -39.14 14.46 19.73
CA PRO A 92 -39.87 13.39 19.09
C PRO A 92 -39.50 13.27 17.62
N SER A 93 -39.49 12.04 17.10
CA SER A 93 -39.31 11.80 15.66
C SER A 93 -40.50 12.32 14.87
N VAL A 94 -40.23 12.83 13.69
CA VAL A 94 -41.28 13.27 12.75
C VAL A 94 -41.46 12.15 11.71
N GLY A 95 -42.60 11.46 11.74
CA GLY A 95 -42.88 10.33 10.85
C GLY A 95 -41.99 9.11 11.15
N GLU A 96 -41.58 8.41 10.12
CA GLU A 96 -40.74 7.20 10.22
C GLU A 96 -39.23 7.46 10.20
N GLU A 97 -38.79 8.69 10.48
CA GLU A 97 -37.35 9.03 10.45
C GLU A 97 -36.57 8.23 11.51
N PRO A 98 -35.35 7.81 11.19
CA PRO A 98 -34.48 7.10 12.13
C PRO A 98 -34.04 8.04 13.26
N ARG A 99 -34.01 7.56 14.50
CA ARG A 99 -33.50 8.30 15.66
C ARG A 99 -31.98 8.22 15.78
N GLU A 100 -31.39 7.25 15.11
CA GLU A 100 -29.94 7.05 15.05
C GLU A 100 -29.51 6.80 13.61
N VAL A 101 -28.38 7.38 13.25
CA VAL A 101 -27.73 7.18 11.95
C VAL A 101 -26.25 6.94 12.14
N LEU A 102 -25.66 6.11 11.24
CA LEU A 102 -24.23 5.98 11.11
C LEU A 102 -23.73 6.97 10.06
N LEU A 103 -22.90 7.91 10.52
CA LEU A 103 -22.24 8.86 9.67
C LEU A 103 -20.81 8.38 9.39
N ARG A 104 -20.52 8.15 8.13
CA ARG A 104 -19.17 7.85 7.66
C ARG A 104 -18.54 9.12 7.12
N LEU A 105 -17.63 9.71 7.90
CA LEU A 105 -16.77 10.76 7.39
C LEU A 105 -15.60 10.11 6.65
N TYR A 106 -15.62 10.23 5.36
CA TYR A 106 -14.43 9.95 4.58
C TYR A 106 -13.43 11.06 4.93
N GLY A 107 -12.36 10.66 5.60
CA GLY A 107 -11.32 11.58 6.02
C GLY A 107 -10.54 12.18 4.86
N ALA A 108 -9.30 12.54 5.12
CA ALA A 108 -8.35 13.09 4.13
C ALA A 108 -8.24 12.28 2.81
N ILE A 109 -8.70 11.01 2.78
CA ILE A 109 -8.68 10.15 1.59
C ILE A 109 -9.46 10.75 0.41
N LEU A 110 -10.59 11.42 0.63
CA LEU A 110 -11.33 12.05 -0.48
C LEU A 110 -10.64 13.30 -1.06
N GLN A 111 -9.73 13.89 -0.30
CA GLN A 111 -8.88 14.99 -0.76
C GLN A 111 -7.49 14.48 -1.17
N SER A 112 -7.21 13.20 -0.96
CA SER A 112 -5.95 12.58 -1.32
C SER A 112 -5.88 12.30 -2.82
N ARG A 113 -4.68 12.22 -3.30
CA ARG A 113 -4.38 11.73 -4.64
C ARG A 113 -3.22 10.73 -4.62
N PRO A 114 -3.16 9.80 -5.57
CA PRO A 114 -1.97 9.01 -5.77
C PRO A 114 -0.77 9.90 -6.10
N LEU A 115 0.42 9.46 -5.73
CA LEU A 115 1.65 10.10 -6.19
C LEU A 115 1.81 9.88 -7.70
N LYS A 116 2.58 10.74 -8.33
CA LYS A 116 3.06 10.54 -9.70
C LYS A 116 4.46 9.94 -9.64
N THR A 117 4.84 9.14 -10.63
CA THR A 117 6.16 8.49 -10.71
C THR A 117 7.31 9.49 -10.47
N ARG A 118 7.24 10.69 -11.07
CA ARG A 118 8.26 11.74 -10.88
C ARG A 118 8.40 12.23 -9.44
N GLU A 119 7.34 12.11 -8.63
CA GLU A 119 7.33 12.57 -7.23
C GLU A 119 8.06 11.60 -6.29
N LEU A 120 8.22 10.32 -6.69
CA LEU A 120 8.97 9.33 -5.91
C LEU A 120 10.43 9.74 -5.66
N ARG A 121 11.00 10.55 -6.56
CA ARG A 121 12.39 11.04 -6.47
C ARG A 121 12.54 12.32 -5.67
N GLU A 122 11.44 13.01 -5.33
CA GLU A 122 11.47 14.23 -4.52
C GLU A 122 12.03 13.90 -3.12
N PRO A 123 13.09 14.58 -2.64
CA PRO A 123 13.79 14.17 -1.42
C PRO A 123 12.88 14.09 -0.19
N VAL A 124 11.94 15.01 -0.03
CA VAL A 124 11.00 15.02 1.10
C VAL A 124 10.04 13.83 1.01
N LEU A 125 9.50 13.55 -0.16
CA LEU A 125 8.60 12.42 -0.38
C LEU A 125 9.33 11.08 -0.27
N SER A 126 10.52 10.97 -0.85
CA SER A 126 11.37 9.77 -0.73
C SER A 126 11.67 9.44 0.74
N ALA A 127 12.04 10.46 1.55
CA ALA A 127 12.24 10.29 2.99
C ALA A 127 10.96 9.86 3.71
N ALA A 128 9.82 10.46 3.37
CA ALA A 128 8.52 10.13 3.95
C ALA A 128 8.09 8.69 3.60
N ILE A 129 8.30 8.26 2.36
CA ILE A 129 8.02 6.89 1.91
C ILE A 129 8.91 5.89 2.67
N ALA A 130 10.21 6.17 2.78
CA ALA A 130 11.15 5.32 3.51
C ALA A 130 10.73 5.12 4.97
N THR A 131 10.36 6.19 5.65
CA THR A 131 9.88 6.15 7.03
C THR A 131 8.55 5.39 7.13
N LYS A 132 7.62 5.61 6.22
CA LYS A 132 6.33 4.90 6.17
C LYS A 132 6.53 3.40 5.95
N MET A 133 7.42 3.03 5.03
CA MET A 133 7.77 1.63 4.77
C MET A 133 8.42 0.98 5.99
N ALA A 134 9.33 1.66 6.67
CA ALA A 134 9.96 1.15 7.89
C ALA A 134 8.93 0.87 9.00
N ARG A 135 7.95 1.74 9.17
CA ARG A 135 6.83 1.53 10.11
C ARG A 135 5.95 0.35 9.69
N PHE A 136 5.69 0.20 8.40
CA PHE A 136 4.94 -0.94 7.87
C PHE A 136 5.67 -2.26 8.13
N HIS A 137 6.98 -2.31 7.90
CA HIS A 137 7.83 -3.47 8.18
C HIS A 137 7.93 -3.81 9.67
N GLY A 138 7.70 -2.85 10.55
CA GLY A 138 7.65 -3.05 12.01
C GLY A 138 6.33 -3.64 12.52
N MET A 139 5.32 -3.81 11.65
CA MET A 139 4.05 -4.38 12.08
C MET A 139 4.16 -5.89 12.30
N GLU A 140 3.53 -6.37 13.38
CA GLU A 140 3.36 -7.80 13.62
C GLU A 140 1.95 -8.22 13.22
N MET A 141 1.88 -9.16 12.28
CA MET A 141 0.63 -9.69 11.75
C MET A 141 0.48 -11.17 12.13
N PRO A 142 -0.76 -11.66 12.33
CA PRO A 142 -1.01 -13.03 12.78
C PRO A 142 -0.87 -14.06 11.64
N PHE A 143 0.21 -13.94 10.87
CA PHE A 143 0.55 -14.85 9.76
C PHE A 143 1.88 -15.54 10.05
N THR A 144 2.15 -16.63 9.35
CA THR A 144 3.43 -17.34 9.42
C THR A 144 4.57 -16.44 8.94
N LYS A 145 5.57 -16.22 9.79
CA LYS A 145 6.74 -15.36 9.51
C LYS A 145 7.79 -16.03 8.62
N GLU A 146 7.39 -16.91 7.74
CA GLU A 146 8.30 -17.59 6.81
C GLU A 146 8.18 -16.97 5.41
N PRO A 147 9.28 -16.71 4.70
CA PRO A 147 9.29 -15.95 3.46
C PRO A 147 8.97 -16.83 2.24
N TYR A 148 7.97 -17.70 2.32
CA TYR A 148 7.57 -18.56 1.20
C TYR A 148 6.94 -17.80 0.04
N TRP A 149 6.42 -16.60 0.30
CA TRP A 149 5.65 -15.84 -0.67
C TRP A 149 6.41 -15.61 -1.98
N LEU A 150 7.67 -15.17 -1.91
CA LEU A 150 8.45 -14.78 -3.10
C LEU A 150 8.65 -15.94 -4.05
N PHE A 151 9.44 -16.94 -3.64
CA PHE A 151 9.76 -18.07 -4.51
C PHE A 151 8.60 -19.02 -4.72
N GLY A 152 7.76 -19.23 -3.71
CA GLY A 152 6.56 -20.04 -3.86
C GLY A 152 5.57 -19.47 -4.88
N THR A 153 5.44 -18.14 -4.95
CA THR A 153 4.60 -17.49 -5.95
C THR A 153 5.24 -17.53 -7.33
N MET A 154 6.55 -17.27 -7.44
CA MET A 154 7.25 -17.36 -8.73
C MET A 154 7.23 -18.78 -9.31
N GLU A 155 7.41 -19.82 -8.48
CA GLU A 155 7.30 -21.23 -8.90
C GLU A 155 5.89 -21.55 -9.41
N ARG A 156 4.87 -21.06 -8.70
CA ARG A 156 3.48 -21.21 -9.12
C ARG A 156 3.20 -20.52 -10.44
N TYR A 157 3.66 -19.28 -10.62
CA TYR A 157 3.51 -18.55 -11.89
C TYR A 157 4.21 -19.26 -13.03
N LEU A 158 5.44 -19.71 -12.82
CA LEU A 158 6.20 -20.44 -13.82
C LEU A 158 5.47 -21.71 -14.27
N LYS A 159 4.94 -22.49 -13.30
CA LYS A 159 4.14 -23.67 -13.60
C LYS A 159 2.86 -23.33 -14.38
N GLN A 160 2.12 -22.31 -13.94
CA GLN A 160 0.91 -21.89 -14.62
C GLN A 160 1.18 -21.44 -16.07
N ILE A 161 2.30 -20.76 -16.32
CA ILE A 161 2.70 -20.37 -17.69
C ILE A 161 3.01 -21.62 -18.53
N GLN A 162 3.72 -22.61 -17.96
CA GLN A 162 4.03 -23.87 -18.65
C GLN A 162 2.78 -24.70 -18.98
N ASP A 163 1.75 -24.59 -18.13
CA ASP A 163 0.48 -25.29 -18.29
C ASP A 163 -0.51 -24.55 -19.24
N LEU A 164 -0.13 -23.39 -19.81
CA LEU A 164 -0.97 -22.66 -20.76
C LEU A 164 -1.21 -23.50 -22.03
N PRO A 165 -2.41 -23.39 -22.62
CA PRO A 165 -2.71 -24.09 -23.88
C PRO A 165 -1.83 -23.59 -25.04
N SER A 166 -1.79 -24.32 -26.14
CA SER A 166 -0.95 -24.03 -27.32
C SER A 166 -1.16 -22.63 -27.93
N THR A 167 -2.23 -21.92 -27.57
CA THR A 167 -2.44 -20.50 -27.87
C THR A 167 -1.48 -19.56 -27.13
N GLY A 168 -0.78 -20.07 -26.09
CA GLY A 168 0.23 -19.34 -25.30
C GLY A 168 1.63 -19.34 -25.90
N LEU A 169 1.82 -19.46 -27.21
CA LEU A 169 3.15 -19.53 -27.85
C LEU A 169 4.04 -18.33 -27.54
N LEU A 170 3.47 -17.11 -27.49
CA LEU A 170 4.25 -15.90 -27.19
C LEU A 170 4.78 -15.92 -25.75
N GLN A 171 3.98 -16.39 -24.79
CA GLN A 171 4.36 -16.54 -23.39
C GLN A 171 5.47 -17.60 -23.25
N MET A 172 5.33 -18.74 -23.92
CA MET A 172 6.33 -19.80 -23.92
C MET A 172 7.65 -19.34 -24.56
N ASN A 173 7.59 -18.55 -25.62
CA ASN A 173 8.78 -17.98 -26.25
C ASN A 173 9.59 -17.10 -25.30
N LEU A 174 8.94 -16.33 -24.44
CA LEU A 174 9.63 -15.55 -23.42
C LEU A 174 10.29 -16.42 -22.35
N LEU A 175 9.65 -17.51 -21.93
CA LEU A 175 10.26 -18.49 -21.02
C LEU A 175 11.55 -19.09 -21.57
N GLU A 176 11.53 -19.47 -22.84
CA GLU A 176 12.68 -20.09 -23.52
C GLU A 176 13.78 -19.08 -23.84
N MET A 177 13.40 -17.90 -24.34
CA MET A 177 14.33 -16.82 -24.71
C MET A 177 15.24 -16.43 -23.54
N TYR A 178 14.70 -16.35 -22.34
CA TYR A 178 15.43 -15.96 -21.14
C TYR A 178 15.84 -17.14 -20.27
N SER A 179 15.54 -18.38 -20.66
CA SER A 179 15.78 -19.60 -19.85
C SER A 179 15.29 -19.43 -18.40
N LEU A 180 14.07 -18.91 -18.25
CA LEU A 180 13.56 -18.39 -16.95
C LEU A 180 13.54 -19.44 -15.85
N LYS A 181 13.37 -20.72 -16.19
CA LYS A 181 13.42 -21.81 -15.20
C LYS A 181 14.80 -21.94 -14.56
N ASP A 182 15.85 -21.94 -15.38
CA ASP A 182 17.22 -22.06 -14.91
C ASP A 182 17.66 -20.79 -14.21
N GLU A 183 17.23 -19.64 -14.76
CA GLU A 183 17.58 -18.33 -14.21
C GLU A 183 16.93 -18.10 -12.85
N MET A 184 15.72 -18.60 -12.60
CA MET A 184 15.11 -18.58 -11.27
C MET A 184 15.95 -19.33 -10.23
N GLY A 185 16.57 -20.46 -10.64
CA GLY A 185 17.51 -21.20 -9.80
C GLY A 185 18.78 -20.39 -9.48
N ASN A 186 19.30 -19.64 -10.45
CA ASN A 186 20.44 -18.75 -10.26
C ASN A 186 20.10 -17.58 -9.33
N LEU A 187 18.93 -16.97 -9.53
CA LEU A 187 18.42 -15.92 -8.66
C LEU A 187 18.26 -16.40 -7.21
N ARG A 188 17.69 -17.58 -7.02
CA ARG A 188 17.55 -18.20 -5.69
C ARG A 188 18.91 -18.32 -5.00
N LYS A 189 19.91 -18.89 -5.67
CA LYS A 189 21.28 -19.01 -5.11
C LYS A 189 21.87 -17.67 -4.70
N LEU A 190 21.68 -16.64 -5.52
CA LEU A 190 22.15 -15.29 -5.21
C LEU A 190 21.46 -14.74 -3.95
N LEU A 191 20.14 -14.89 -3.84
CA LEU A 191 19.40 -14.35 -2.71
C LEU A 191 19.60 -15.19 -1.43
N ASP A 192 19.77 -16.50 -1.53
CA ASP A 192 20.11 -17.35 -0.38
C ASP A 192 21.46 -16.96 0.25
N SER A 193 22.39 -16.41 -0.56
CA SER A 193 23.68 -15.87 -0.09
C SER A 193 23.60 -14.39 0.35
N THR A 194 22.43 -13.76 0.29
CA THR A 194 22.22 -12.36 0.62
C THR A 194 21.34 -12.23 1.86
N PRO A 195 21.89 -11.99 3.04
CA PRO A 195 21.10 -11.81 4.25
C PRO A 195 20.08 -10.68 4.09
N SER A 196 18.82 -10.96 4.38
CA SER A 196 17.75 -9.97 4.42
C SER A 196 16.74 -10.36 5.50
N PRO A 197 16.43 -9.47 6.46
CA PRO A 197 15.42 -9.73 7.47
C PRO A 197 14.06 -10.00 6.85
N VAL A 198 13.34 -10.96 7.42
CA VAL A 198 11.95 -11.25 7.07
C VAL A 198 11.06 -10.32 7.88
N VAL A 199 10.28 -9.50 7.20
CA VAL A 199 9.38 -8.51 7.77
C VAL A 199 8.02 -8.58 7.07
N PHE A 200 7.01 -7.94 7.64
CA PHE A 200 5.73 -7.82 6.94
C PHE A 200 5.85 -6.77 5.84
N CYS A 201 5.88 -7.23 4.59
CA CYS A 201 6.07 -6.41 3.40
C CYS A 201 4.75 -6.05 2.73
N HIS A 202 4.70 -4.90 2.11
CA HIS A 202 3.61 -4.49 1.21
C HIS A 202 3.68 -5.24 -0.13
N ASN A 203 4.89 -5.41 -0.64
CA ASN A 203 5.25 -6.08 -1.89
C ASN A 203 4.86 -5.35 -3.18
N ASP A 204 4.16 -4.21 -3.10
CA ASP A 204 3.72 -3.44 -4.28
C ASP A 204 3.66 -1.93 -3.98
N ILE A 205 4.78 -1.34 -3.49
CA ILE A 205 4.88 0.09 -3.20
C ILE A 205 5.27 0.85 -4.49
N GLN A 206 4.28 1.06 -5.35
CA GLN A 206 4.35 1.88 -6.55
C GLN A 206 3.56 3.18 -6.36
N GLU A 207 3.69 4.15 -7.27
CA GLU A 207 3.10 5.49 -7.11
C GLU A 207 1.59 5.49 -6.87
N GLY A 208 0.85 4.58 -7.54
CA GLY A 208 -0.60 4.47 -7.40
C GLY A 208 -1.06 4.00 -6.03
N ASN A 209 -0.18 3.28 -5.31
CA ASN A 209 -0.45 2.72 -4.00
C ASN A 209 0.03 3.63 -2.84
N ILE A 210 0.50 4.83 -3.15
CA ILE A 210 0.91 5.83 -2.17
C ILE A 210 0.02 7.06 -2.33
N LEU A 211 -0.85 7.32 -1.37
CA LEU A 211 -1.73 8.48 -1.36
C LEU A 211 -1.09 9.64 -0.60
N LEU A 212 -1.09 10.82 -1.23
CA LEU A 212 -0.73 12.07 -0.58
C LEU A 212 -1.98 12.66 0.07
N LEU A 213 -1.98 12.74 1.40
CA LEU A 213 -3.11 13.20 2.22
C LEU A 213 -3.12 14.71 2.47
N SER A 214 -1.92 15.31 2.47
CA SER A 214 -1.67 16.71 2.76
C SER A 214 -0.36 17.14 2.11
N GLU A 215 0.01 18.41 2.30
CA GLU A 215 1.33 18.87 1.88
C GLU A 215 2.45 17.93 2.41
N PRO A 216 3.47 17.64 1.59
CA PRO A 216 4.49 16.63 1.90
C PRO A 216 5.46 17.16 2.96
N GLU A 217 5.20 16.88 4.22
CA GLU A 217 6.05 17.27 5.35
C GLU A 217 6.79 16.08 5.95
N ASN A 218 6.10 14.96 6.15
CA ASN A 218 6.62 13.78 6.81
C ASN A 218 5.82 12.52 6.42
N ALA A 219 6.14 11.37 7.05
CA ALA A 219 5.47 10.09 6.77
C ALA A 219 3.96 10.12 7.03
N ASP A 220 3.46 10.98 7.92
CA ASP A 220 2.03 11.06 8.24
C ASP A 220 1.23 11.78 7.14
N SER A 221 1.92 12.48 6.22
CA SER A 221 1.33 13.05 5.00
C SER A 221 0.99 11.99 3.95
N LEU A 222 1.44 10.75 4.13
CA LEU A 222 1.26 9.64 3.18
C LEU A 222 0.44 8.51 3.78
N MET A 223 -0.30 7.82 2.90
CA MET A 223 -0.98 6.56 3.21
C MET A 223 -0.65 5.50 2.16
N LEU A 224 -0.29 4.31 2.61
CA LEU A 224 -0.19 3.13 1.76
C LEU A 224 -1.56 2.48 1.63
N VAL A 225 -1.89 2.03 0.43
CA VAL A 225 -3.15 1.36 0.10
C VAL A 225 -2.87 0.14 -0.78
N ASP A 226 -3.89 -0.70 -0.97
CA ASP A 226 -3.85 -1.90 -1.82
C ASP A 226 -2.85 -2.96 -1.30
N PHE A 227 -3.30 -3.69 -0.28
CA PHE A 227 -2.50 -4.68 0.44
C PHE A 227 -2.65 -6.11 -0.09
N GLU A 228 -3.12 -6.31 -1.31
CA GLU A 228 -3.44 -7.64 -1.84
C GLU A 228 -2.22 -8.57 -1.95
N TYR A 229 -1.02 -8.02 -2.15
CA TYR A 229 0.24 -8.76 -2.18
C TYR A 229 0.97 -8.79 -0.83
N SER A 230 0.42 -8.16 0.21
CA SER A 230 1.13 -8.05 1.50
C SER A 230 1.31 -9.40 2.18
N SER A 231 2.52 -9.66 2.61
CA SER A 231 2.91 -10.90 3.30
C SER A 231 4.25 -10.74 4.01
N TYR A 232 4.60 -11.69 4.88
CA TYR A 232 5.97 -11.81 5.33
C TYR A 232 6.89 -12.16 4.15
N ASN A 233 7.92 -11.35 3.97
CA ASN A 233 8.87 -11.44 2.87
C ASN A 233 10.19 -10.78 3.27
N TYR A 234 11.19 -10.91 2.44
CA TYR A 234 12.47 -10.26 2.62
C TYR A 234 12.37 -8.74 2.48
N ARG A 235 12.88 -8.01 3.47
CA ARG A 235 12.94 -6.54 3.47
C ARG A 235 13.52 -5.98 2.17
N GLY A 236 14.60 -6.60 1.71
CA GLY A 236 15.29 -6.19 0.49
C GLY A 236 14.41 -6.22 -0.75
N PHE A 237 13.45 -7.14 -0.82
CA PHE A 237 12.49 -7.20 -1.92
C PHE A 237 11.59 -5.96 -1.95
N ASP A 238 11.02 -5.58 -0.83
CA ASP A 238 10.06 -4.47 -0.77
C ASP A 238 10.73 -3.13 -1.13
N ILE A 239 11.92 -2.90 -0.60
CA ILE A 239 12.72 -1.69 -0.93
C ILE A 239 13.20 -1.74 -2.38
N GLY A 240 13.73 -2.88 -2.83
CA GLY A 240 14.19 -3.07 -4.21
C GLY A 240 13.07 -2.92 -5.23
N ASN A 241 11.90 -3.45 -4.92
CA ASN A 241 10.68 -3.27 -5.71
C ASN A 241 10.32 -1.79 -5.86
N HIS A 242 10.31 -1.06 -4.75
CA HIS A 242 10.02 0.37 -4.78
C HIS A 242 11.01 1.15 -5.67
N PHE A 243 12.30 0.82 -5.63
CA PHE A 243 13.29 1.45 -6.51
C PHE A 243 13.07 1.11 -7.99
N CYS A 244 12.65 -0.11 -8.31
CA CYS A 244 12.27 -0.49 -9.67
C CYS A 244 11.08 0.33 -10.17
N GLU A 245 10.13 0.64 -9.31
CA GLU A 245 8.92 1.40 -9.67
C GLU A 245 9.20 2.89 -9.98
N TRP A 246 10.36 3.43 -9.63
CA TRP A 246 10.76 4.77 -10.08
C TRP A 246 10.89 4.86 -11.60
N VAL A 247 11.11 3.75 -12.26
CA VAL A 247 11.30 3.65 -13.72
C VAL A 247 9.99 3.63 -14.47
N TYR A 248 8.92 3.10 -13.87
CA TYR A 248 7.65 2.81 -14.56
C TYR A 248 6.58 3.86 -14.25
N ASP A 249 6.04 4.45 -15.32
CA ASP A 249 4.90 5.38 -15.28
C ASP A 249 3.68 4.69 -15.88
N TYR A 250 2.74 4.30 -15.04
CA TYR A 250 1.51 3.59 -15.44
C TYR A 250 0.37 4.54 -15.81
N THR A 251 0.60 5.85 -15.80
CA THR A 251 -0.39 6.86 -16.20
C THR A 251 -0.35 7.17 -17.69
N HIS A 252 0.50 6.47 -18.46
CA HIS A 252 0.61 6.65 -19.91
C HIS A 252 -0.64 6.12 -20.63
N GLU A 253 -1.28 6.98 -21.40
CA GLU A 253 -2.60 6.71 -22.03
C GLU A 253 -2.55 5.98 -23.36
N GLU A 254 -1.34 5.83 -23.93
CA GLU A 254 -1.14 5.14 -25.21
C GLU A 254 -0.56 3.74 -24.99
N TRP A 255 -0.82 2.83 -25.94
CA TRP A 255 -0.23 1.49 -25.93
C TRP A 255 1.30 1.57 -25.77
N PRO A 256 1.91 0.80 -24.87
CA PRO A 256 1.40 -0.33 -24.09
C PRO A 256 0.80 0.05 -22.70
N PHE A 257 0.37 1.28 -22.50
CA PHE A 257 -0.25 1.84 -21.29
C PHE A 257 0.71 1.90 -20.08
N TYR A 258 1.99 1.92 -20.35
CA TYR A 258 3.04 2.29 -19.42
C TYR A 258 4.21 2.93 -20.18
N LYS A 259 5.03 3.64 -19.46
CA LYS A 259 6.29 4.18 -19.97
C LYS A 259 7.43 3.82 -19.04
N ALA A 260 8.48 3.19 -19.57
CA ALA A 260 9.68 2.88 -18.82
C ALA A 260 10.78 3.91 -19.12
N ARG A 261 11.36 4.48 -18.06
CA ARG A 261 12.49 5.41 -18.15
C ARG A 261 13.66 4.89 -17.32
N PRO A 262 14.58 4.11 -17.90
CA PRO A 262 15.71 3.50 -17.18
C PRO A 262 16.57 4.51 -16.42
N THR A 263 16.70 5.73 -16.96
CA THR A 263 17.46 6.83 -16.36
C THR A 263 16.87 7.35 -15.06
N ASP A 264 15.61 6.99 -14.77
CA ASP A 264 14.90 7.39 -13.55
C ASP A 264 15.10 6.40 -12.39
N TYR A 265 15.79 5.26 -12.62
CA TYR A 265 16.22 4.39 -11.53
C TYR A 265 17.07 5.19 -10.54
N PRO A 266 16.85 5.06 -9.22
CA PRO A 266 17.52 5.92 -8.26
C PRO A 266 19.04 5.78 -8.33
N THR A 267 19.73 6.92 -8.37
CA THR A 267 21.19 6.97 -8.25
C THR A 267 21.62 6.45 -6.89
N ARG A 268 22.90 6.09 -6.74
CA ARG A 268 23.44 5.68 -5.43
C ARG A 268 23.15 6.71 -4.32
N GLY A 269 23.28 8.00 -4.63
CA GLY A 269 22.95 9.06 -3.66
C GLY A 269 21.49 9.09 -3.26
N GLN A 270 20.57 8.91 -4.21
CA GLN A 270 19.13 8.82 -3.94
C GLN A 270 18.77 7.55 -3.16
N GLN A 271 19.38 6.42 -3.48
CA GLN A 271 19.19 5.18 -2.71
C GLN A 271 19.68 5.35 -1.27
N LEU A 272 20.85 5.93 -1.04
CA LEU A 272 21.37 6.18 0.31
C LEU A 272 20.52 7.19 1.08
N HIS A 273 19.96 8.21 0.42
CA HIS A 273 18.99 9.12 1.05
C HIS A 273 17.78 8.36 1.58
N PHE A 274 17.18 7.49 0.76
CA PHE A 274 16.07 6.64 1.17
C PHE A 274 16.46 5.69 2.31
N ILE A 275 17.57 4.97 2.15
CA ILE A 275 18.08 4.00 3.13
C ILE A 275 18.34 4.63 4.50
N ARG A 276 18.90 5.85 4.53
CA ARG A 276 19.15 6.58 5.79
C ARG A 276 17.88 6.87 6.55
N HIS A 277 16.84 7.33 5.88
CA HIS A 277 15.54 7.60 6.51
C HIS A 277 14.83 6.31 6.93
N TYR A 278 14.95 5.24 6.15
CA TYR A 278 14.46 3.92 6.51
C TYR A 278 15.16 3.40 7.77
N LEU A 279 16.48 3.39 7.80
CA LEU A 279 17.27 2.93 8.95
C LEU A 279 17.06 3.81 10.19
N ALA A 280 16.91 5.11 10.04
CA ALA A 280 16.63 6.02 11.14
C ALA A 280 15.31 5.69 11.86
N GLU A 281 14.29 5.24 11.13
CA GLU A 281 13.03 4.79 11.74
C GLU A 281 13.17 3.40 12.35
N VAL A 282 13.81 2.44 11.65
CA VAL A 282 14.04 1.07 12.16
C VAL A 282 14.89 1.07 13.43
N LYS A 283 15.93 1.91 13.46
CA LYS A 283 16.90 2.01 14.57
C LYS A 283 16.56 3.12 15.58
N LYS A 284 15.33 3.58 15.57
CA LYS A 284 14.88 4.66 16.44
C LYS A 284 15.08 4.31 17.92
N GLY A 285 15.86 5.16 18.59
CA GLY A 285 16.24 4.95 20.00
C GLY A 285 17.58 4.21 20.20
N GLU A 286 18.21 3.70 19.15
CA GLU A 286 19.56 3.15 19.21
C GLU A 286 20.60 4.26 18.92
N THR A 287 21.72 4.23 19.65
CA THR A 287 22.87 5.11 19.37
C THR A 287 23.90 4.33 18.57
N LEU A 288 24.06 4.70 17.29
CA LEU A 288 25.02 4.07 16.39
C LEU A 288 26.26 4.95 16.24
N SER A 289 27.42 4.34 16.18
CA SER A 289 28.64 5.04 15.76
C SER A 289 28.56 5.37 14.25
N ARG A 290 29.43 6.27 13.80
CA ARG A 290 29.50 6.65 12.40
C ARG A 290 29.89 5.46 11.50
N GLU A 291 30.76 4.60 11.98
CA GLU A 291 31.23 3.40 11.29
C GLU A 291 30.10 2.36 11.18
N GLU A 292 29.37 2.12 12.26
CA GLU A 292 28.22 1.23 12.27
C GLU A 292 27.11 1.72 11.33
N GLN A 293 26.79 3.01 11.37
CA GLN A 293 25.82 3.61 10.48
C GLN A 293 26.22 3.41 9.01
N LYS A 294 27.48 3.72 8.68
CA LYS A 294 28.00 3.55 7.31
C LYS A 294 27.94 2.09 6.87
N LYS A 295 28.31 1.17 7.75
CA LYS A 295 28.24 -0.27 7.46
C LYS A 295 26.81 -0.72 7.17
N LEU A 296 25.85 -0.33 7.99
CA LEU A 296 24.43 -0.65 7.78
C LEU A 296 23.89 -0.08 6.46
N GLU A 297 24.28 1.14 6.10
CA GLU A 297 23.92 1.76 4.81
C GLU A 297 24.44 0.97 3.63
N GLU A 298 25.72 0.58 3.65
CA GLU A 298 26.35 -0.18 2.57
C GLU A 298 25.79 -1.62 2.49
N ASP A 299 25.61 -2.28 3.64
CA ASP A 299 25.04 -3.64 3.68
C ASP A 299 23.61 -3.64 3.10
N LEU A 300 22.78 -2.64 3.48
CA LEU A 300 21.42 -2.53 2.96
C LEU A 300 21.40 -2.16 1.48
N LEU A 301 22.34 -1.36 1.01
CA LEU A 301 22.46 -1.03 -0.41
C LEU A 301 22.76 -2.28 -1.24
N VAL A 302 23.65 -3.14 -0.79
CA VAL A 302 23.95 -4.43 -1.44
C VAL A 302 22.73 -5.36 -1.41
N GLU A 303 22.08 -5.49 -0.25
CA GLU A 303 20.86 -6.27 -0.07
C GLU A 303 19.78 -5.84 -1.09
N VAL A 304 19.45 -4.57 -1.13
CA VAL A 304 18.42 -4.01 -2.00
C VAL A 304 18.77 -4.17 -3.48
N SER A 305 20.02 -3.97 -3.86
CA SER A 305 20.48 -4.11 -5.25
C SER A 305 20.29 -5.54 -5.77
N ARG A 306 20.52 -6.54 -4.93
CA ARG A 306 20.32 -7.95 -5.29
C ARG A 306 18.83 -8.32 -5.31
N TYR A 307 18.05 -7.88 -4.33
CA TYR A 307 16.60 -8.16 -4.27
C TYR A 307 15.80 -7.39 -5.31
N ALA A 308 16.29 -6.26 -5.85
CA ALA A 308 15.69 -5.60 -7.01
C ALA A 308 15.58 -6.53 -8.22
N LEU A 309 16.53 -7.46 -8.38
CA LEU A 309 16.45 -8.50 -9.41
C LEU A 309 15.22 -9.38 -9.22
N ALA A 310 14.89 -9.74 -7.98
CA ALA A 310 13.70 -10.53 -7.67
C ALA A 310 12.41 -9.78 -8.01
N SER A 311 12.36 -8.46 -7.83
CA SER A 311 11.22 -7.65 -8.26
C SER A 311 11.02 -7.73 -9.77
N HIS A 312 12.06 -7.52 -10.56
CA HIS A 312 11.97 -7.64 -12.02
C HIS A 312 11.50 -9.05 -12.44
N PHE A 313 12.06 -10.06 -11.84
CA PHE A 313 11.74 -11.45 -12.16
C PHE A 313 10.30 -11.80 -11.80
N PHE A 314 9.86 -11.41 -10.61
CA PHE A 314 8.51 -11.64 -10.11
C PHE A 314 7.45 -11.00 -11.02
N TRP A 315 7.56 -9.70 -11.26
CA TRP A 315 6.59 -8.97 -12.07
C TRP A 315 6.67 -9.33 -13.56
N GLY A 316 7.83 -9.75 -14.03
CA GLY A 316 7.98 -10.32 -15.37
C GLY A 316 7.15 -11.60 -15.52
N LEU A 317 7.26 -12.57 -14.61
CA LEU A 317 6.44 -13.78 -14.62
C LEU A 317 4.95 -13.48 -14.44
N TRP A 318 4.61 -12.61 -13.49
CA TRP A 318 3.24 -12.15 -13.29
C TRP A 318 2.64 -11.61 -14.58
N SER A 319 3.38 -10.78 -15.29
CA SER A 319 2.90 -10.14 -16.52
C SER A 319 2.75 -11.12 -17.68
N ILE A 320 3.64 -12.10 -17.83
CA ILE A 320 3.47 -13.17 -18.81
C ILE A 320 2.12 -13.88 -18.57
N LEU A 321 1.82 -14.20 -17.32
CA LEU A 321 0.58 -14.89 -16.96
C LEU A 321 -0.65 -14.00 -17.19
N GLN A 322 -0.59 -12.72 -16.82
CA GLN A 322 -1.67 -11.76 -17.01
C GLN A 322 -2.02 -11.55 -18.48
N ALA A 323 -1.07 -11.67 -19.39
CA ALA A 323 -1.32 -11.57 -20.83
C ALA A 323 -2.38 -12.56 -21.35
N SER A 324 -2.57 -13.69 -20.65
CA SER A 324 -3.60 -14.69 -21.01
C SER A 324 -4.85 -14.64 -20.12
N MET A 325 -4.80 -13.98 -18.97
CA MET A 325 -5.86 -14.04 -17.95
C MET A 325 -6.61 -12.71 -17.78
N SER A 326 -5.90 -11.58 -17.95
CA SER A 326 -6.47 -10.27 -17.68
C SER A 326 -7.41 -9.80 -18.79
N THR A 327 -8.50 -9.15 -18.39
CA THR A 327 -9.41 -8.42 -19.31
C THR A 327 -9.06 -6.94 -19.42
N ILE A 328 -8.08 -6.47 -18.64
CA ILE A 328 -7.59 -5.10 -18.68
C ILE A 328 -6.67 -4.95 -19.90
N GLU A 329 -6.90 -3.92 -20.69
CA GLU A 329 -6.06 -3.59 -21.83
C GLU A 329 -4.74 -3.00 -21.35
N PHE A 330 -3.67 -3.78 -21.52
CA PHE A 330 -2.31 -3.40 -21.11
C PHE A 330 -1.29 -4.25 -21.87
N GLY A 331 -0.14 -3.69 -22.22
CA GLY A 331 0.94 -4.40 -22.90
C GLY A 331 1.70 -5.36 -21.98
N TYR A 332 1.04 -6.41 -21.52
CA TYR A 332 1.61 -7.34 -20.54
C TYR A 332 2.86 -8.05 -21.03
N LEU A 333 2.94 -8.43 -22.29
CA LEU A 333 4.13 -9.10 -22.84
C LEU A 333 5.29 -8.14 -23.03
N GLU A 334 5.01 -6.93 -23.47
CA GLU A 334 5.98 -5.82 -23.59
C GLU A 334 6.52 -5.46 -22.20
N TYR A 335 5.66 -5.40 -21.18
CA TYR A 335 6.05 -5.14 -19.81
C TYR A 335 6.92 -6.27 -19.24
N ALA A 336 6.54 -7.53 -19.46
CA ALA A 336 7.35 -8.68 -19.07
C ALA A 336 8.74 -8.62 -19.69
N GLN A 337 8.81 -8.34 -20.98
CA GLN A 337 10.08 -8.20 -21.71
C GLN A 337 10.93 -7.07 -21.15
N SER A 338 10.33 -5.91 -20.85
CA SER A 338 11.00 -4.78 -20.22
C SER A 338 11.59 -5.18 -18.86
N ARG A 339 10.81 -5.88 -18.01
CA ARG A 339 11.27 -6.32 -16.68
C ARG A 339 12.44 -7.31 -16.79
N PHE A 340 12.41 -8.28 -17.71
CA PHE A 340 13.52 -9.22 -17.90
C PHE A 340 14.76 -8.56 -18.50
N GLN A 341 14.59 -7.59 -19.40
CA GLN A 341 15.73 -6.82 -19.93
C GLN A 341 16.44 -6.05 -18.80
N PHE A 342 15.71 -5.39 -17.92
CA PHE A 342 16.29 -4.71 -16.75
C PHE A 342 16.91 -5.70 -15.77
N TYR A 343 16.29 -6.86 -15.55
CA TYR A 343 16.86 -7.92 -14.75
C TYR A 343 18.26 -8.30 -15.20
N PHE A 344 18.44 -8.65 -16.46
CA PHE A 344 19.73 -9.07 -16.99
C PHE A 344 20.75 -7.91 -17.06
N GLN A 345 20.30 -6.71 -17.36
CA GLN A 345 21.14 -5.53 -17.33
C GLN A 345 21.70 -5.25 -15.92
N GLN A 346 20.83 -5.23 -14.91
CA GLN A 346 21.26 -5.00 -13.53
C GLN A 346 22.09 -6.15 -12.98
N LYS A 347 21.74 -7.39 -13.31
CA LYS A 347 22.57 -8.56 -12.96
C LYS A 347 23.99 -8.45 -13.53
N GLY A 348 24.14 -8.05 -14.78
CA GLY A 348 25.43 -7.80 -15.41
C GLY A 348 26.25 -6.73 -14.69
N GLN A 349 25.61 -5.66 -14.22
CA GLN A 349 26.26 -4.61 -13.45
C GLN A 349 26.76 -5.11 -12.08
N LEU A 350 25.96 -5.93 -11.38
CA LEU A 350 26.36 -6.50 -10.09
C LEU A 350 27.58 -7.42 -10.20
N THR A 351 27.68 -8.19 -11.28
CA THR A 351 28.84 -9.09 -11.52
C THR A 351 30.10 -8.35 -11.93
N SER A 352 29.99 -7.21 -12.60
CA SER A 352 31.15 -6.41 -13.02
C SER A 352 31.81 -5.62 -11.88
N PHE A 353 31.10 -5.42 -10.75
CA PHE A 353 31.67 -4.78 -9.55
C PHE A 353 32.43 -5.75 -8.62
N HIS A 354 32.47 -7.04 -8.91
CA HIS A 354 33.33 -8.03 -8.27
C HIS A 354 34.30 -8.60 -9.33
N PRO A 355 35.44 -7.94 -9.59
CA PRO A 355 36.50 -8.61 -10.32
C PRO A 355 36.94 -9.79 -9.49
N SER A 356 36.89 -10.99 -10.09
CA SER A 356 37.37 -12.24 -9.50
C SER A 356 38.74 -12.01 -8.89
N SER A 357 38.83 -12.11 -7.56
CA SER A 357 40.08 -12.24 -6.82
C SER A 357 40.64 -13.62 -6.98
#